data_1d9345da3d5cf8835c6bc97f1878c83a
#
_entry.id   1d9345da3d5cf8835c6bc97f1878c83a
#
_cell.length_a   1.000
_cell.length_b   1.000
_cell.length_c   1.000
_cell.angle_alpha   90.00
_cell.angle_beta   90.00
_cell.angle_gamma   90.00
#
_symmetry.space_group_name_H-M   'P 1'
#
loop_
_entity.id
_entity.type
_entity.pdbx_description
1 polymer ?
#
loop_
_entity_poly.entity_id
_entity_poly.type
_entity_poly.pdbx_seq_one_letter_code
_entity_poly.pdbx_strand_id
1 'polypeptide(L)'
;IKGAIADNALTVEVGSGGNHTEQIKAAREARDAAIELMHPGTPWHEIGAGAEQVSRDAGYEPIRNLCGHELERWNLHAGTSIPSYACGAYDNGKNPQFKGSVEAGGIYAIEPFNTTGSSGMVENVTPSGSSNILRVTGNVKIRKALSKGKLKPLGATMARYIEERYNTLPFAERWAYPLLEKPFPEEDDGSLRKKWDQLVNKLTSIRFLETYTALRDTDGGDVGQFEHTVLITDGGPEVLTVA
;
A
#
# COMPACT_ATOMS: atom_id res chain seq x y z
N ILE A 1 2.07 16.02 0.90
CA ILE A 1 2.26 17.33 1.58
C ILE A 1 0.91 17.78 2.13
N LYS A 2 0.85 18.09 3.44
CA LYS A 2 -0.42 18.47 4.12
C LYS A 2 -1.55 17.45 3.94
N GLY A 3 -1.19 16.18 3.86
CA GLY A 3 -2.12 15.06 3.68
C GLY A 3 -2.40 14.67 2.23
N ALA A 4 -1.94 15.42 1.25
CA ALA A 4 -1.91 14.95 -0.13
C ALA A 4 -0.89 13.81 -0.26
N ILE A 5 -1.29 12.75 -0.95
CA ILE A 5 -0.55 11.50 -1.12
C ILE A 5 0.02 11.46 -2.53
N ALA A 6 1.25 11.01 -2.65
CA ALA A 6 1.88 10.63 -3.90
C ALA A 6 2.40 9.20 -3.69
N ASP A 7 1.55 8.24 -4.03
CA ASP A 7 1.85 6.82 -3.93
C ASP A 7 2.57 6.35 -5.19
N ASN A 8 3.66 5.65 -5.02
CA ASN A 8 4.38 5.07 -6.14
C ASN A 8 5.27 3.90 -5.70
N ALA A 9 5.49 2.98 -6.61
CA ALA A 9 6.39 1.87 -6.42
C ALA A 9 7.11 1.50 -7.72
N LEU A 10 8.26 0.86 -7.55
CA LEU A 10 9.00 0.26 -8.65
C LEU A 10 9.73 -1.00 -8.17
N THR A 11 9.87 -1.96 -9.05
CA THR A 11 10.71 -3.15 -8.84
C THR A 11 12.05 -2.95 -9.52
N VAL A 12 13.13 -3.25 -8.78
CA VAL A 12 14.51 -3.24 -9.30
C VAL A 12 15.19 -4.56 -8.97
N GLU A 13 15.97 -5.07 -9.90
CA GLU A 13 16.86 -6.20 -9.66
C GLU A 13 18.19 -5.68 -9.13
N VAL A 14 18.63 -6.22 -8.00
CA VAL A 14 19.93 -5.89 -7.40
C VAL A 14 20.94 -6.98 -7.74
N GLY A 15 22.03 -6.61 -8.42
CA GLY A 15 23.05 -7.52 -8.87
C GLY A 15 23.20 -7.52 -10.39
N SER A 16 23.87 -8.52 -10.93
CA SER A 16 24.22 -8.59 -12.37
C SER A 16 23.55 -9.73 -13.13
N GLY A 17 22.49 -10.33 -12.55
CA GLY A 17 21.89 -11.55 -13.11
C GLY A 17 21.01 -11.31 -14.33
N GLY A 18 20.23 -10.24 -14.35
CA GLY A 18 19.26 -9.96 -15.41
C GLY A 18 18.13 -10.99 -15.50
N ASN A 19 17.92 -11.80 -14.46
CA ASN A 19 16.97 -12.90 -14.47
C ASN A 19 15.50 -12.42 -14.42
N HIS A 20 15.28 -11.20 -13.92
CA HIS A 20 13.94 -10.62 -13.74
C HIS A 20 13.63 -9.49 -14.70
N THR A 21 14.52 -9.22 -15.67
CA THR A 21 14.39 -8.09 -16.61
C THR A 21 13.04 -8.10 -17.33
N GLU A 22 12.62 -9.25 -17.86
CA GLU A 22 11.35 -9.37 -18.60
C GLU A 22 10.14 -9.24 -17.66
N GLN A 23 10.21 -9.78 -16.46
CA GLN A 23 9.15 -9.62 -15.44
C GLN A 23 9.00 -8.16 -15.03
N ILE A 24 10.09 -7.48 -14.75
CA ILE A 24 10.13 -6.06 -14.39
C ILE A 24 9.54 -5.20 -15.51
N LYS A 25 9.90 -5.51 -16.76
CA LYS A 25 9.35 -4.86 -17.95
C LYS A 25 7.84 -5.08 -18.04
N ALA A 26 7.37 -6.32 -17.93
CA ALA A 26 5.96 -6.67 -17.99
C ALA A 26 5.13 -5.98 -16.88
N ALA A 27 5.66 -5.89 -15.65
CA ALA A 27 4.99 -5.19 -14.57
C ALA A 27 4.84 -3.69 -14.86
N ARG A 28 5.87 -3.05 -15.44
CA ARG A 28 5.81 -1.66 -15.87
C ARG A 28 4.79 -1.45 -16.98
N GLU A 29 4.85 -2.27 -18.01
CA GLU A 29 3.94 -2.18 -19.17
C GLU A 29 2.48 -2.45 -18.76
N ALA A 30 2.24 -3.35 -17.83
CA ALA A 30 0.90 -3.59 -17.26
C ALA A 30 0.33 -2.35 -16.56
N ARG A 31 1.16 -1.63 -15.78
CA ARG A 31 0.76 -0.35 -15.18
C ARG A 31 0.46 0.69 -16.26
N ASP A 32 1.32 0.83 -17.26
CA ASP A 32 1.16 1.82 -18.31
C ASP A 32 -0.11 1.56 -19.13
N ALA A 33 -0.37 0.30 -19.50
CA ALA A 33 -1.59 -0.11 -20.19
C ALA A 33 -2.86 0.18 -19.36
N ALA A 34 -2.82 -0.07 -18.03
CA ALA A 34 -3.93 0.29 -17.15
C ALA A 34 -4.18 1.81 -17.15
N ILE A 35 -3.12 2.62 -17.04
CA ILE A 35 -3.22 4.09 -17.02
C ILE A 35 -3.76 4.62 -18.34
N GLU A 36 -3.32 4.11 -19.50
CA GLU A 36 -3.81 4.53 -20.80
C GLU A 36 -5.34 4.36 -20.97
N LEU A 37 -5.93 3.41 -20.29
CA LEU A 37 -7.38 3.16 -20.31
C LEU A 37 -8.17 4.06 -19.33
N MET A 38 -7.53 4.83 -18.47
CA MET A 38 -8.18 5.60 -17.41
C MET A 38 -8.80 6.91 -17.91
N HIS A 39 -9.75 6.81 -18.81
CA HIS A 39 -10.58 7.94 -19.24
C HIS A 39 -11.90 7.99 -18.45
N PRO A 40 -12.47 9.19 -18.22
CA PRO A 40 -13.77 9.31 -17.57
C PRO A 40 -14.83 8.40 -18.22
N GLY A 41 -15.48 7.58 -17.40
CA GLY A 41 -16.51 6.62 -17.83
C GLY A 41 -16.00 5.23 -18.18
N THR A 42 -14.69 4.99 -18.28
CA THR A 42 -14.15 3.63 -18.50
C THR A 42 -14.46 2.74 -17.29
N PRO A 43 -15.10 1.58 -17.48
CA PRO A 43 -15.39 0.65 -16.38
C PRO A 43 -14.12 0.07 -15.76
N TRP A 44 -14.10 -0.10 -14.45
CA TRP A 44 -12.92 -0.63 -13.73
C TRP A 44 -12.45 -2.00 -14.23
N HIS A 45 -13.35 -2.87 -14.66
CA HIS A 45 -12.97 -4.19 -15.17
C HIS A 45 -12.19 -4.11 -16.50
N GLU A 46 -12.38 -3.08 -17.31
CA GLU A 46 -11.60 -2.85 -18.54
C GLU A 46 -10.18 -2.43 -18.21
N ILE A 47 -10.01 -1.59 -17.17
CA ILE A 47 -8.69 -1.20 -16.66
C ILE A 47 -7.92 -2.45 -16.23
N GLY A 48 -8.57 -3.29 -15.39
CA GLY A 48 -7.97 -4.54 -14.92
C GLY A 48 -7.67 -5.54 -16.05
N ALA A 49 -8.55 -5.62 -17.05
CA ALA A 49 -8.33 -6.49 -18.21
C ALA A 49 -7.11 -6.06 -19.03
N GLY A 50 -6.88 -4.75 -19.19
CA GLY A 50 -5.70 -4.22 -19.87
C GLY A 50 -4.41 -4.61 -19.15
N ALA A 51 -4.35 -4.46 -17.84
CA ALA A 51 -3.19 -4.87 -17.04
C ALA A 51 -2.95 -6.40 -17.08
N GLU A 52 -4.02 -7.19 -16.98
CA GLU A 52 -3.94 -8.66 -17.05
C GLU A 52 -3.42 -9.12 -18.41
N GLN A 53 -3.93 -8.54 -19.50
CA GLN A 53 -3.52 -8.93 -20.86
C GLN A 53 -2.01 -8.78 -21.05
N VAL A 54 -1.43 -7.65 -20.66
CA VAL A 54 0.01 -7.40 -20.76
C VAL A 54 0.82 -8.41 -19.91
N SER A 55 0.40 -8.64 -18.68
CA SER A 55 1.08 -9.59 -17.80
C SER A 55 1.07 -11.01 -18.38
N ARG A 56 -0.09 -11.49 -18.88
CA ARG A 56 -0.25 -12.84 -19.46
C ARG A 56 0.48 -13.02 -20.78
N ASP A 57 0.46 -12.02 -21.66
CA ASP A 57 1.19 -12.06 -22.93
C ASP A 57 2.70 -12.17 -22.72
N ALA A 58 3.20 -11.64 -21.61
CA ALA A 58 4.59 -11.80 -21.17
C ALA A 58 4.85 -13.11 -20.38
N GLY A 59 3.81 -13.93 -20.13
CA GLY A 59 3.94 -15.22 -19.43
C GLY A 59 3.85 -15.16 -17.90
N TYR A 60 3.32 -14.06 -17.34
CA TYR A 60 3.17 -13.88 -15.90
C TYR A 60 1.70 -13.85 -15.47
N GLU A 61 1.43 -14.35 -14.26
CA GLU A 61 0.10 -14.24 -13.67
C GLU A 61 -0.10 -12.89 -12.97
N PRO A 62 -1.26 -12.21 -13.13
CA PRO A 62 -1.59 -11.07 -12.30
C PRO A 62 -1.95 -11.50 -10.89
N ILE A 63 -1.53 -10.74 -9.88
CA ILE A 63 -1.98 -10.94 -8.50
C ILE A 63 -3.41 -10.41 -8.37
N ARG A 64 -4.33 -11.25 -7.86
CA ARG A 64 -5.78 -10.99 -7.86
C ARG A 64 -6.33 -10.53 -6.51
N ASN A 65 -5.61 -10.72 -5.44
CA ASN A 65 -6.00 -10.30 -4.10
C ASN A 65 -5.28 -9.03 -3.62
N LEU A 66 -4.66 -8.31 -4.55
CA LEU A 66 -4.23 -6.92 -4.42
C LEU A 66 -4.93 -6.09 -5.50
N CYS A 67 -5.04 -4.80 -5.26
CA CYS A 67 -5.70 -3.87 -6.17
C CYS A 67 -5.16 -2.46 -5.97
N GLY A 68 -5.22 -1.65 -7.00
CA GLY A 68 -5.09 -0.21 -6.88
C GLY A 68 -6.27 0.39 -6.12
N HIS A 69 -6.18 1.65 -5.78
CA HIS A 69 -7.18 2.31 -4.94
C HIS A 69 -7.29 3.81 -5.19
N GLU A 70 -8.42 4.36 -4.81
CA GLU A 70 -8.63 5.80 -4.75
C GLU A 70 -7.84 6.43 -3.61
N LEU A 71 -7.36 7.64 -3.84
CA LEU A 71 -6.60 8.45 -2.89
C LEU A 71 -7.37 9.70 -2.52
N GLU A 72 -7.51 9.95 -1.23
CA GLU A 72 -8.00 11.22 -0.70
C GLU A 72 -7.00 11.80 0.31
N ARG A 73 -7.21 13.04 0.66
CA ARG A 73 -6.37 13.70 1.65
C ARG A 73 -6.45 12.98 3.01
N TRP A 74 -5.31 12.52 3.52
CA TRP A 74 -5.18 11.71 4.75
C TRP A 74 -5.88 10.36 4.70
N ASN A 75 -6.32 9.90 3.53
CA ASN A 75 -7.01 8.63 3.35
C ASN A 75 -6.37 7.88 2.18
N LEU A 76 -5.51 6.92 2.52
CA LEU A 76 -4.74 6.16 1.52
C LEU A 76 -5.65 5.24 0.69
N HIS A 77 -6.64 4.61 1.31
CA HIS A 77 -7.61 3.71 0.65
C HIS A 77 -9.00 4.34 0.74
N ALA A 78 -9.32 5.24 -0.18
CA ALA A 78 -10.45 6.16 -0.09
C ALA A 78 -11.76 5.65 -0.72
N GLY A 79 -11.95 4.35 -0.80
CA GLY A 79 -13.24 3.78 -1.16
C GLY A 79 -13.23 2.96 -2.43
N THR A 80 -12.85 3.52 -3.57
CA THR A 80 -12.80 2.78 -4.84
C THR A 80 -11.58 1.86 -4.88
N SER A 81 -11.79 0.60 -5.24
CA SER A 81 -10.72 -0.36 -5.53
C SER A 81 -10.62 -0.58 -7.04
N ILE A 82 -9.40 -0.67 -7.56
CA ILE A 82 -9.11 -0.79 -8.99
C ILE A 82 -8.48 -2.16 -9.25
N PRO A 83 -9.13 -3.04 -10.00
CA PRO A 83 -8.61 -4.38 -10.24
C PRO A 83 -7.36 -4.34 -11.14
N SER A 84 -6.48 -5.32 -10.95
CA SER A 84 -5.35 -5.59 -11.85
C SER A 84 -5.60 -6.79 -12.77
N TYR A 85 -6.87 -7.23 -12.87
CA TYR A 85 -7.32 -8.36 -13.68
C TYR A 85 -8.77 -8.18 -14.17
N ALA A 86 -9.20 -8.95 -15.14
CA ALA A 86 -10.53 -8.88 -15.76
C ALA A 86 -11.64 -9.43 -14.84
N CYS A 87 -11.88 -8.79 -13.70
CA CYS A 87 -12.76 -9.27 -12.64
C CYS A 87 -14.24 -9.39 -13.03
N GLY A 88 -14.73 -8.60 -13.98
CA GLY A 88 -16.14 -8.63 -14.39
C GLY A 88 -16.49 -9.73 -15.37
N ALA A 89 -15.53 -10.19 -16.16
CA ALA A 89 -15.74 -11.21 -17.18
C ALA A 89 -15.89 -12.62 -16.58
N TYR A 90 -15.24 -12.89 -15.45
CA TYR A 90 -15.20 -14.21 -14.83
C TYR A 90 -16.18 -14.41 -13.68
N ASP A 91 -16.65 -13.34 -13.05
CA ASP A 91 -17.53 -13.42 -11.89
C ASP A 91 -18.96 -12.93 -12.13
N ASN A 92 -19.31 -12.66 -13.41
CA ASN A 92 -20.62 -12.09 -13.81
C ASN A 92 -20.98 -10.80 -13.05
N GLY A 93 -20.00 -9.95 -12.76
CA GLY A 93 -20.19 -8.71 -12.01
C GLY A 93 -20.56 -8.94 -10.52
N LYS A 94 -20.27 -10.12 -9.99
CA LYS A 94 -20.60 -10.44 -8.58
C LYS A 94 -19.62 -9.85 -7.57
N ASN A 95 -18.44 -9.39 -8.01
CA ASN A 95 -17.51 -8.73 -7.10
C ASN A 95 -17.92 -7.27 -6.89
N PRO A 96 -18.60 -6.93 -5.77
CA PRO A 96 -19.09 -5.58 -5.52
C PRO A 96 -17.96 -4.56 -5.32
N GLN A 97 -16.74 -5.03 -5.07
CA GLN A 97 -15.57 -4.20 -4.81
C GLN A 97 -15.12 -3.39 -6.05
N PHE A 98 -15.38 -3.91 -7.26
CA PHE A 98 -14.92 -3.30 -8.51
C PHE A 98 -16.06 -2.76 -9.37
N LYS A 99 -17.12 -2.26 -8.74
CA LYS A 99 -18.24 -1.62 -9.44
C LYS A 99 -17.95 -0.17 -9.75
N GLY A 100 -18.47 0.28 -10.90
CA GLY A 100 -18.35 1.68 -11.33
C GLY A 100 -17.36 1.88 -12.45
N SER A 101 -16.98 3.11 -12.63
CA SER A 101 -16.11 3.56 -13.72
C SER A 101 -15.20 4.69 -13.23
N VAL A 102 -14.22 5.01 -14.04
CA VAL A 102 -13.29 6.14 -13.81
C VAL A 102 -14.08 7.45 -13.74
N GLU A 103 -13.82 8.26 -12.73
CA GLU A 103 -14.47 9.56 -12.53
C GLU A 103 -13.48 10.70 -12.77
N ALA A 104 -13.91 11.75 -13.49
CA ALA A 104 -13.12 12.97 -13.66
C ALA A 104 -12.91 13.65 -12.30
N GLY A 105 -11.70 14.13 -12.03
CA GLY A 105 -11.28 14.72 -10.76
C GLY A 105 -10.83 13.70 -9.71
N GLY A 106 -11.02 12.39 -9.97
CA GLY A 106 -10.53 11.33 -9.09
C GLY A 106 -9.00 11.23 -9.11
N ILE A 107 -8.42 10.83 -7.97
CA ILE A 107 -6.98 10.55 -7.84
C ILE A 107 -6.83 9.10 -7.40
N TYR A 108 -6.02 8.34 -8.12
CA TYR A 108 -5.93 6.90 -7.96
C TYR A 108 -4.49 6.42 -7.94
N ALA A 109 -4.21 5.42 -7.12
CA ALA A 109 -3.00 4.60 -7.18
C ALA A 109 -3.25 3.43 -8.14
N ILE A 110 -2.43 3.33 -9.18
CA ILE A 110 -2.48 2.27 -10.19
C ILE A 110 -1.25 1.41 -10.03
N GLU A 111 -1.45 0.21 -9.50
CA GLU A 111 -0.40 -0.65 -8.97
C GLU A 111 -0.60 -2.14 -9.31
N PRO A 112 -0.63 -2.52 -10.59
CA PRO A 112 -0.70 -3.93 -10.94
C PRO A 112 0.54 -4.68 -10.46
N PHE A 113 0.29 -5.90 -9.98
CA PHE A 113 1.32 -6.85 -9.58
C PHE A 113 1.28 -8.05 -10.51
N ASN A 114 2.43 -8.55 -10.91
CA ASN A 114 2.57 -9.83 -11.60
C ASN A 114 3.49 -10.79 -10.84
N THR A 115 3.33 -12.07 -11.10
CA THR A 115 4.13 -13.12 -10.43
C THR A 115 4.57 -14.20 -11.40
N THR A 116 5.70 -14.83 -11.10
CA THR A 116 6.14 -16.09 -11.74
C THR A 116 5.40 -17.30 -11.18
N GLY A 117 4.68 -17.16 -10.06
CA GLY A 117 3.81 -18.19 -9.50
C GLY A 117 2.55 -18.40 -10.34
N SER A 118 1.89 -19.52 -10.17
CA SER A 118 0.72 -19.92 -10.97
C SER A 118 -0.63 -19.56 -10.32
N SER A 119 -0.65 -19.29 -9.02
CA SER A 119 -1.88 -19.03 -8.27
C SER A 119 -2.43 -17.61 -8.51
N GLY A 120 -1.56 -16.63 -8.80
CA GLY A 120 -1.92 -15.22 -8.85
C GLY A 120 -2.39 -14.69 -7.49
N MET A 121 -1.88 -15.22 -6.38
CA MET A 121 -2.29 -14.88 -5.03
C MET A 121 -1.09 -14.63 -4.13
N VAL A 122 -1.25 -13.68 -3.21
CA VAL A 122 -0.28 -13.45 -2.14
C VAL A 122 -0.90 -13.75 -0.77
N GLU A 123 -0.04 -14.09 0.19
CA GLU A 123 -0.40 -14.32 1.58
C GLU A 123 0.52 -13.56 2.53
N ASN A 124 0.07 -13.38 3.75
CA ASN A 124 0.87 -12.73 4.80
C ASN A 124 2.08 -13.59 5.18
N VAL A 125 3.25 -12.97 5.22
CA VAL A 125 4.43 -13.61 5.81
C VAL A 125 4.22 -13.74 7.33
N THR A 126 4.30 -14.96 7.84
CA THR A 126 4.19 -15.24 9.27
C THR A 126 5.58 -15.50 9.89
N PRO A 127 5.81 -15.12 11.17
CA PRO A 127 4.87 -14.53 12.10
C PRO A 127 4.55 -13.07 11.76
N SER A 128 3.30 -12.67 12.04
CA SER A 128 2.87 -11.28 11.97
C SER A 128 3.76 -10.41 12.86
N GLY A 129 4.34 -9.34 12.32
CA GLY A 129 5.26 -8.47 13.04
C GLY A 129 6.63 -8.30 12.38
N SER A 130 6.85 -8.93 11.22
CA SER A 130 8.07 -8.74 10.43
C SER A 130 8.09 -7.42 9.63
N SER A 131 7.02 -6.64 9.67
CA SER A 131 6.95 -5.35 8.99
C SER A 131 7.38 -4.20 9.90
N ASN A 132 8.16 -3.31 9.35
CA ASN A 132 8.57 -2.05 9.96
C ASN A 132 7.71 -0.85 9.48
N ILE A 133 6.59 -1.14 8.80
CA ILE A 133 5.62 -0.14 8.37
C ILE A 133 4.40 -0.20 9.28
N LEU A 134 4.03 0.94 9.82
CA LEU A 134 2.97 1.14 10.79
C LEU A 134 1.99 2.19 10.30
N ARG A 135 0.73 2.12 10.76
CA ARG A 135 -0.22 3.23 10.62
C ARG A 135 -1.11 3.38 11.87
N VAL A 136 -1.67 4.56 12.05
CA VAL A 136 -2.69 4.81 13.06
C VAL A 136 -4.05 4.35 12.54
N THR A 137 -4.79 3.58 13.32
CA THR A 137 -6.08 2.97 12.91
C THR A 137 -7.22 3.98 12.91
N GLY A 138 -7.19 5.17 12.93
CA GLY A 138 -8.33 6.13 12.87
C GLY A 138 -9.50 5.88 13.85
N ASN A 139 -9.40 4.90 14.75
CA ASN A 139 -10.48 4.47 15.63
C ASN A 139 -10.75 5.49 16.75
N VAL A 140 -11.84 6.25 16.60
CA VAL A 140 -12.27 7.32 17.53
C VAL A 140 -12.43 6.82 18.99
N LYS A 141 -12.87 5.56 19.19
CA LYS A 141 -13.04 5.00 20.54
C LYS A 141 -11.69 4.83 21.23
N ILE A 142 -10.67 4.47 20.47
CA ILE A 142 -9.30 4.28 20.99
C ILE A 142 -8.67 5.63 21.28
N ARG A 143 -8.81 6.61 20.41
CA ARG A 143 -8.38 8.00 20.65
C ARG A 143 -8.97 8.56 21.96
N LYS A 144 -10.28 8.35 22.17
CA LYS A 144 -10.94 8.71 23.45
C LYS A 144 -10.43 7.90 24.66
N ALA A 145 -10.00 6.65 24.47
CA ALA A 145 -9.44 5.85 25.54
C ALA A 145 -8.03 6.32 25.93
N LEU A 146 -7.24 6.77 24.96
CA LEU A 146 -5.91 7.35 25.21
C LEU A 146 -6.00 8.67 25.99
N SER A 147 -6.95 9.52 25.66
CA SER A 147 -7.18 10.79 26.39
C SER A 147 -7.59 10.58 27.86
N LYS A 148 -8.05 9.37 28.23
CA LYS A 148 -8.41 8.98 29.59
C LYS A 148 -7.26 8.34 30.40
N GLY A 149 -6.01 8.51 29.97
CA GLY A 149 -4.83 8.09 30.75
C GLY A 149 -4.52 6.59 30.77
N LYS A 150 -4.95 5.84 29.76
CA LYS A 150 -4.67 4.38 29.67
C LYS A 150 -3.23 4.03 29.28
N LEU A 151 -2.41 5.01 28.95
CA LEU A 151 -1.00 4.85 28.64
C LEU A 151 -0.13 5.56 29.70
N LYS A 152 1.05 5.01 29.96
CA LYS A 152 2.09 5.73 30.70
C LYS A 152 2.47 7.01 29.95
N PRO A 153 3.00 8.04 30.61
CA PRO A 153 3.27 9.35 30.01
C PRO A 153 4.05 9.29 28.69
N LEU A 154 5.12 8.48 28.63
CA LEU A 154 5.90 8.31 27.40
C LEU A 154 5.04 7.74 26.24
N GLY A 155 4.27 6.69 26.50
CA GLY A 155 3.41 6.10 25.48
C GLY A 155 2.33 7.07 24.98
N ALA A 156 1.78 7.90 25.86
CA ALA A 156 0.81 8.91 25.48
C ALA A 156 1.44 10.02 24.63
N THR A 157 2.67 10.45 24.97
CA THR A 157 3.42 11.45 24.18
C THR A 157 3.76 10.93 22.80
N MET A 158 4.27 9.69 22.71
CA MET A 158 4.60 9.05 21.44
C MET A 158 3.36 8.83 20.56
N ALA A 159 2.27 8.34 21.14
CA ALA A 159 1.01 8.16 20.40
C ALA A 159 0.51 9.49 19.80
N ARG A 160 0.56 10.56 20.59
CA ARG A 160 0.18 11.91 20.11
C ARG A 160 1.08 12.37 18.98
N TYR A 161 2.40 12.24 19.15
CA TYR A 161 3.35 12.65 18.11
C TYR A 161 3.12 11.89 16.79
N ILE A 162 2.95 10.56 16.87
CA ILE A 162 2.68 9.70 15.71
C ILE A 162 1.39 10.16 15.02
N GLU A 163 0.33 10.41 15.79
CA GLU A 163 -0.95 10.85 15.25
C GLU A 163 -0.87 12.24 14.61
N GLU A 164 -0.21 13.20 15.25
CA GLU A 164 -0.04 14.56 14.72
C GLU A 164 0.82 14.59 13.46
N ARG A 165 1.83 13.71 13.38
CA ARG A 165 2.81 13.69 12.29
C ARG A 165 2.33 12.93 11.08
N TYR A 166 1.77 11.74 11.30
CA TYR A 166 1.43 10.81 10.23
C TYR A 166 -0.08 10.66 10.02
N ASN A 167 -0.89 11.08 10.98
CA ASN A 167 -2.34 10.91 10.98
C ASN A 167 -2.71 9.44 10.76
N THR A 168 -3.42 9.12 9.67
CA THR A 168 -3.81 7.76 9.27
C THR A 168 -2.90 7.17 8.19
N LEU A 169 -1.91 7.93 7.73
CA LEU A 169 -0.99 7.48 6.69
C LEU A 169 0.03 6.48 7.24
N PRO A 170 0.47 5.52 6.41
CA PRO A 170 1.56 4.64 6.75
C PRO A 170 2.86 5.40 7.00
N PHE A 171 3.67 4.88 7.92
CA PHE A 171 5.00 5.42 8.21
C PHE A 171 5.99 4.31 8.55
N ALA A 172 7.24 4.49 8.18
CA ALA A 172 8.31 3.58 8.59
C ALA A 172 8.68 3.82 10.05
N GLU A 173 8.84 2.76 10.84
CA GLU A 173 9.22 2.89 12.26
C GLU A 173 10.48 3.71 12.47
N ARG A 174 11.46 3.61 11.55
CA ARG A 174 12.71 4.40 11.58
C ARG A 174 12.49 5.92 11.58
N TRP A 175 11.31 6.39 11.16
CA TRP A 175 10.99 7.82 11.18
C TRP A 175 10.50 8.29 12.55
N ALA A 176 9.96 7.39 13.36
CA ALA A 176 9.46 7.69 14.70
C ALA A 176 10.39 7.19 15.82
N TYR A 177 11.20 6.15 15.56
CA TYR A 177 12.15 5.57 16.50
C TYR A 177 13.13 6.60 17.12
N PRO A 178 13.75 7.53 16.35
CA PRO A 178 14.68 8.52 16.91
C PRO A 178 14.08 9.46 17.97
N LEU A 179 12.74 9.49 18.09
CA LEU A 179 12.09 10.29 19.15
C LEU A 179 12.31 9.72 20.54
N LEU A 180 12.68 8.45 20.68
CA LEU A 180 13.07 7.86 21.95
C LEU A 180 14.43 8.35 22.44
N GLU A 181 15.31 8.77 21.55
CA GLU A 181 16.65 9.26 21.91
C GLU A 181 16.57 10.50 22.82
N LYS A 182 15.64 11.41 22.55
CA LYS A 182 15.47 12.64 23.33
C LYS A 182 15.17 12.41 24.81
N PRO A 183 14.20 11.55 25.20
CA PRO A 183 13.93 11.25 26.59
C PRO A 183 14.93 10.29 27.22
N PHE A 184 15.80 9.63 26.44
CA PHE A 184 16.77 8.64 26.92
C PHE A 184 18.15 8.80 26.27
N PRO A 185 18.81 9.98 26.42
CA PRO A 185 20.02 10.31 25.69
C PRO A 185 21.26 9.45 26.11
N GLU A 186 21.20 8.81 27.28
CA GLU A 186 22.30 7.99 27.81
C GLU A 186 22.10 6.49 27.54
N GLU A 187 21.05 6.11 26.82
CA GLU A 187 20.78 4.70 26.54
C GLU A 187 21.41 4.26 25.21
N ASP A 188 21.93 3.04 25.19
CA ASP A 188 22.41 2.40 23.98
C ASP A 188 21.24 1.98 23.05
N ASP A 189 21.56 1.77 21.78
CA ASP A 189 20.59 1.41 20.74
C ASP A 189 19.78 0.15 21.08
N GLY A 190 20.37 -0.84 21.71
CA GLY A 190 19.70 -2.08 22.08
C GLY A 190 18.61 -1.86 23.14
N SER A 191 18.90 -0.98 24.09
CA SER A 191 17.96 -0.56 25.14
C SER A 191 16.82 0.27 24.56
N LEU A 192 17.13 1.22 23.68
CA LEU A 192 16.14 2.04 22.97
C LEU A 192 15.25 1.17 22.07
N ARG A 193 15.83 0.20 21.34
CA ARG A 193 15.07 -0.73 20.52
C ARG A 193 14.08 -1.54 21.35
N LYS A 194 14.49 -2.06 22.48
CA LYS A 194 13.60 -2.81 23.39
C LYS A 194 12.43 -1.95 23.89
N LYS A 195 12.69 -0.66 24.20
CA LYS A 195 11.62 0.26 24.61
C LYS A 195 10.66 0.56 23.46
N TRP A 196 11.18 0.71 22.26
CA TRP A 196 10.37 0.89 21.04
C TRP A 196 9.46 -0.30 20.81
N ASP A 197 10.00 -1.51 20.82
CA ASP A 197 9.23 -2.75 20.62
C ASP A 197 8.12 -2.92 21.67
N GLN A 198 8.42 -2.62 22.92
CA GLN A 198 7.41 -2.62 23.99
C GLN A 198 6.30 -1.60 23.75
N LEU A 199 6.67 -0.40 23.27
CA LEU A 199 5.71 0.65 22.95
C LEU A 199 4.83 0.26 21.76
N VAL A 200 5.42 -0.18 20.66
CA VAL A 200 4.69 -0.61 19.45
C VAL A 200 3.76 -1.77 19.80
N ASN A 201 4.23 -2.79 20.51
CA ASN A 201 3.41 -3.91 20.96
C ASN A 201 2.23 -3.44 21.82
N LYS A 202 2.45 -2.48 22.72
CA LYS A 202 1.37 -1.90 23.53
C LYS A 202 0.36 -1.14 22.66
N LEU A 203 0.80 -0.30 21.76
CA LEU A 203 -0.06 0.49 20.87
C LEU A 203 -0.85 -0.39 19.89
N THR A 204 -0.24 -1.46 19.42
CA THR A 204 -0.89 -2.47 18.56
C THR A 204 -1.92 -3.29 19.35
N SER A 205 -1.57 -3.73 20.57
CA SER A 205 -2.49 -4.52 21.42
C SER A 205 -3.78 -3.77 21.75
N ILE A 206 -3.73 -2.45 21.83
CA ILE A 206 -4.90 -1.60 22.04
C ILE A 206 -5.51 -1.12 20.71
N ARG A 207 -5.03 -1.59 19.58
CA ARG A 207 -5.47 -1.21 18.24
C ARG A 207 -5.38 0.29 17.94
N PHE A 208 -4.39 0.97 18.50
CA PHE A 208 -4.04 2.33 18.11
C PHE A 208 -3.16 2.34 16.87
N LEU A 209 -2.20 1.41 16.82
CA LEU A 209 -1.40 1.12 15.64
C LEU A 209 -1.81 -0.22 15.03
N GLU A 210 -1.61 -0.34 13.75
CA GLU A 210 -1.56 -1.61 13.03
C GLU A 210 -0.32 -1.67 12.16
N THR A 211 0.14 -2.89 11.87
CA THR A 211 1.30 -3.14 11.00
C THR A 211 0.83 -3.50 9.60
N TYR A 212 1.50 -2.98 8.59
CA TYR A 212 1.41 -3.52 7.23
C TYR A 212 2.23 -4.79 7.18
N THR A 213 1.57 -5.92 7.02
CA THR A 213 2.24 -7.22 6.97
C THR A 213 2.98 -7.37 5.64
N ALA A 214 4.20 -7.89 5.67
CA ALA A 214 4.90 -8.30 4.45
C ALA A 214 4.12 -9.43 3.77
N LEU A 215 4.05 -9.37 2.44
CA LEU A 215 3.35 -10.34 1.62
C LEU A 215 4.36 -11.18 0.83
N ARG A 216 3.96 -12.41 0.49
CA ARG A 216 4.68 -13.29 -0.42
C ARG A 216 3.71 -13.99 -1.35
N ASP A 217 4.17 -14.38 -2.51
CA ASP A 217 3.42 -15.26 -3.40
C ASP A 217 3.16 -16.62 -2.74
N THR A 218 1.95 -17.18 -2.91
CA THR A 218 1.57 -18.45 -2.27
C THR A 218 2.30 -19.65 -2.84
N ASP A 219 2.77 -19.57 -4.08
CA ASP A 219 3.55 -20.61 -4.75
C ASP A 219 5.06 -20.38 -4.66
N GLY A 220 5.47 -19.28 -3.99
CA GLY A 220 6.87 -18.89 -3.86
C GLY A 220 7.45 -18.24 -5.12
N GLY A 221 6.60 -17.73 -6.01
CA GLY A 221 7.02 -16.98 -7.19
C GLY A 221 7.57 -15.60 -6.82
N ASP A 222 8.40 -15.05 -7.71
CA ASP A 222 8.88 -13.69 -7.62
C ASP A 222 7.78 -12.73 -8.07
N VAL A 223 7.60 -11.61 -7.34
CA VAL A 223 6.55 -10.62 -7.60
C VAL A 223 7.17 -9.34 -8.12
N GLY A 224 6.66 -8.84 -9.24
CA GLY A 224 6.95 -7.54 -9.81
C GLY A 224 5.80 -6.55 -9.60
N GLN A 225 6.12 -5.29 -9.28
CA GLN A 225 5.16 -4.20 -9.10
C GLN A 225 5.71 -2.90 -9.66
N PHE A 226 4.86 -2.15 -10.35
CA PHE A 226 5.07 -0.73 -10.61
C PHE A 226 3.80 0.02 -10.28
N GLU A 227 3.96 1.25 -9.81
CA GLU A 227 2.84 2.07 -9.37
C GLU A 227 3.03 3.53 -9.74
N HIS A 228 1.92 4.17 -10.07
CA HIS A 228 1.82 5.62 -10.16
C HIS A 228 0.54 6.15 -9.51
N THR A 229 0.64 7.36 -8.97
CA THR A 229 -0.54 8.18 -8.66
C THR A 229 -0.98 8.90 -9.93
N VAL A 230 -2.27 8.79 -10.25
CA VAL A 230 -2.88 9.34 -11.46
C VAL A 230 -4.06 10.23 -11.11
N LEU A 231 -4.06 11.45 -11.64
CA LEU A 231 -5.22 12.35 -11.62
C LEU A 231 -6.00 12.15 -12.91
N ILE A 232 -7.31 12.05 -12.80
CA ILE A 232 -8.19 11.98 -13.98
C ILE A 232 -8.70 13.38 -14.32
N THR A 233 -8.27 13.90 -15.45
CA THR A 233 -8.76 15.15 -16.02
C THR A 233 -9.88 14.88 -17.03
N ASP A 234 -10.58 15.92 -17.48
CA ASP A 234 -11.54 15.79 -18.59
C ASP A 234 -10.88 15.29 -19.88
N GLY A 235 -9.58 15.53 -20.05
CA GLY A 235 -8.78 15.07 -21.18
C GLY A 235 -8.20 13.67 -21.05
N GLY A 236 -8.35 13.03 -19.89
CA GLY A 236 -7.82 11.71 -19.56
C GLY A 236 -6.83 11.71 -18.41
N PRO A 237 -6.04 10.64 -18.26
CA PRO A 237 -5.14 10.46 -17.11
C PRO A 237 -3.92 11.39 -17.17
N GLU A 238 -3.56 11.96 -16.01
CA GLU A 238 -2.33 12.70 -15.77
C GLU A 238 -1.54 12.03 -14.66
N VAL A 239 -0.33 11.55 -14.97
CA VAL A 239 0.53 10.87 -13.99
C VAL A 239 1.23 11.92 -13.12
N LEU A 240 1.00 11.87 -11.81
CA LEU A 240 1.53 12.82 -10.83
C LEU A 240 2.89 12.43 -10.24
N THR A 241 3.31 11.19 -10.39
CA THR A 241 4.54 10.62 -9.79
C THR A 241 5.62 10.31 -10.83
N VAL A 242 5.66 11.01 -11.95
CA VAL A 242 6.79 10.99 -12.89
C VAL A 242 7.98 11.77 -12.31
N ALA A 243 9.20 11.27 -12.50
CA ALA A 243 10.44 11.94 -12.13
C ALA A 243 10.95 12.84 -13.25
#